data_b1dc135833ff46b2374839ad504c318b
#
_entry.id   b1dc135833ff46b2374839ad504c318b
#
_cell.length_a   1.000
_cell.length_b   1.000
_cell.length_c   1.000
_cell.angle_alpha   90.00
_cell.angle_beta   90.00
_cell.angle_gamma   90.00
#
_symmetry.space_group_name_H-M   'P 1'
#
loop_
_entity.id
_entity.type
_entity.pdbx_description
1 polymer ?
#
loop_
_entity_poly.entity_id
_entity_poly.type
_entity_poly.pdbx_seq_one_letter_code
_entity_poly.pdbx_strand_id
1 'polypeptide(L)'
;MTETEVETVNMLKSLDYSTIDMLIIMYDINDYANNRPLYSATDPNDLITWTGSLNASLELIEKTYPHIRTVVLSMPACGITIDGFYIDGDKFDLGNGSIPDYLNYEMNVVLANGVSYIDNYYGVITVENKDQYLRDDYHLNEAGIQAVADRFGYFFGTEE
;
A
#
# COMPACT_ATOMS: atom_id res chain seq x y z
N MET A 1 -1.40 -2.73 -21.13
CA MET A 1 -0.14 -2.50 -20.40
C MET A 1 0.61 -1.39 -21.11
N THR A 2 0.98 -0.34 -20.41
CA THR A 2 1.81 0.75 -20.97
C THR A 2 3.26 0.28 -21.13
N GLU A 3 4.08 1.01 -21.90
CA GLU A 3 5.50 0.70 -22.08
C GLU A 3 6.24 0.67 -20.70
N THR A 4 5.97 1.64 -19.84
CA THR A 4 6.52 1.72 -18.47
C THR A 4 6.14 0.51 -17.60
N GLU A 5 4.91 0.03 -17.70
CA GLU A 5 4.47 -1.18 -16.97
C GLU A 5 5.22 -2.42 -17.44
N VAL A 6 5.45 -2.55 -18.75
CA VAL A 6 6.23 -3.66 -19.33
C VAL A 6 7.69 -3.62 -18.86
N GLU A 7 8.31 -2.43 -18.83
CA GLU A 7 9.67 -2.25 -18.33
C GLU A 7 9.79 -2.63 -16.85
N THR A 8 8.85 -2.16 -16.01
CA THR A 8 8.80 -2.48 -14.58
C THR A 8 8.66 -3.99 -14.36
N VAL A 9 7.75 -4.66 -15.08
CA VAL A 9 7.57 -6.11 -14.98
C VAL A 9 8.83 -6.86 -15.41
N ASN A 10 9.50 -6.41 -16.47
CA ASN A 10 10.74 -7.04 -16.93
C ASN A 10 11.88 -6.84 -15.93
N MET A 11 11.98 -5.65 -15.31
CA MET A 11 12.94 -5.39 -14.24
C MET A 11 12.70 -6.32 -13.05
N LEU A 12 11.46 -6.41 -12.56
CA LEU A 12 11.11 -7.31 -11.45
C LEU A 12 11.45 -8.77 -11.77
N LYS A 13 11.16 -9.25 -12.99
CA LYS A 13 11.51 -10.61 -13.42
C LYS A 13 13.02 -10.86 -13.51
N SER A 14 13.83 -9.82 -13.64
CA SER A 14 15.29 -9.94 -13.73
C SER A 14 15.99 -9.96 -12.36
N LEU A 15 15.28 -9.68 -11.27
CA LEU A 15 15.86 -9.69 -9.93
C LEU A 15 16.19 -11.13 -9.49
N ASP A 16 17.32 -11.25 -8.81
CA ASP A 16 17.66 -12.50 -8.10
C ASP A 16 17.01 -12.48 -6.71
N TYR A 17 15.82 -13.02 -6.62
CA TYR A 17 15.05 -13.07 -5.38
C TYR A 17 15.72 -13.88 -4.27
N SER A 18 16.71 -14.74 -4.59
CA SER A 18 17.46 -15.49 -3.56
C SER A 18 18.34 -14.58 -2.68
N THR A 19 18.61 -13.36 -3.13
CA THR A 19 19.43 -12.35 -2.42
C THR A 19 18.59 -11.31 -1.69
N ILE A 20 17.27 -11.42 -1.71
CA ILE A 20 16.34 -10.46 -1.07
C ILE A 20 15.91 -11.02 0.28
N ASP A 21 16.26 -10.32 1.35
CA ASP A 21 15.85 -10.69 2.72
C ASP A 21 14.50 -10.10 3.10
N MET A 22 14.15 -8.93 2.54
CA MET A 22 12.91 -8.22 2.88
C MET A 22 12.27 -7.57 1.67
N LEU A 23 10.95 -7.68 1.58
CA LEU A 23 10.11 -6.97 0.62
C LEU A 23 9.17 -6.03 1.37
N ILE A 24 9.23 -4.75 1.01
CA ILE A 24 8.35 -3.70 1.56
C ILE A 24 7.35 -3.33 0.47
N ILE A 25 6.06 -3.38 0.81
CA ILE A 25 4.96 -3.04 -0.09
C ILE A 25 4.25 -1.81 0.49
N MET A 26 4.11 -0.76 -0.31
CA MET A 26 3.32 0.44 0.01
C MET A 26 2.73 0.98 -1.30
N TYR A 27 1.47 0.66 -1.58
CA TYR A 27 0.76 1.13 -2.77
C TYR A 27 -0.75 0.98 -2.56
N ASP A 28 -1.56 1.98 -2.61
CA ASP A 28 -3.00 1.85 -2.38
C ASP A 28 -3.81 2.93 -3.08
N ILE A 29 -3.25 4.15 -3.14
CA ILE A 29 -3.98 5.32 -3.59
C ILE A 29 -4.57 5.16 -5.01
N ASN A 30 -3.87 4.46 -5.89
CA ASN A 30 -4.33 4.24 -7.25
C ASN A 30 -5.59 3.35 -7.31
N ASP A 31 -5.70 2.38 -6.42
CA ASP A 31 -6.86 1.49 -6.34
C ASP A 31 -8.08 2.27 -5.84
N TYR A 32 -7.94 3.10 -4.80
CA TYR A 32 -8.97 4.03 -4.37
C TYR A 32 -9.34 5.02 -5.48
N ALA A 33 -8.37 5.73 -6.07
CA ALA A 33 -8.60 6.75 -7.09
C ALA A 33 -9.29 6.21 -8.35
N ASN A 34 -9.06 4.94 -8.69
CA ASN A 34 -9.72 4.25 -9.78
C ASN A 34 -11.01 3.53 -9.35
N ASN A 35 -11.46 3.75 -8.12
CA ASN A 35 -12.67 3.14 -7.56
C ASN A 35 -12.70 1.62 -7.75
N ARG A 36 -11.56 0.95 -7.50
CA ARG A 36 -11.45 -0.50 -7.66
C ARG A 36 -12.31 -1.21 -6.62
N PRO A 37 -13.06 -2.27 -6.96
CA PRO A 37 -13.82 -3.03 -5.98
C PRO A 37 -12.94 -3.53 -4.83
N LEU A 38 -13.41 -3.40 -3.59
CA LEU A 38 -12.63 -3.77 -2.41
C LEU A 38 -12.37 -5.28 -2.35
N TYR A 39 -13.39 -6.10 -2.53
CA TYR A 39 -13.29 -7.56 -2.40
C TYR A 39 -14.29 -8.28 -3.31
N SER A 40 -14.07 -9.57 -3.50
CA SER A 40 -15.01 -10.50 -4.12
C SER A 40 -15.64 -11.39 -3.06
N ALA A 41 -16.97 -11.55 -3.09
CA ALA A 41 -17.68 -12.41 -2.15
C ALA A 41 -17.47 -13.92 -2.44
N THR A 42 -16.94 -14.27 -3.60
CA THR A 42 -16.84 -15.65 -4.07
C THR A 42 -15.43 -16.13 -4.33
N ASP A 43 -14.47 -15.21 -4.51
CA ASP A 43 -13.07 -15.53 -4.79
C ASP A 43 -12.14 -14.59 -4.01
N PRO A 44 -11.46 -15.05 -2.96
CA PRO A 44 -10.53 -14.24 -2.18
C PRO A 44 -9.28 -13.81 -2.97
N ASN A 45 -9.02 -14.42 -4.13
CA ASN A 45 -7.90 -14.15 -5.02
C ASN A 45 -8.32 -13.49 -6.35
N ASP A 46 -9.51 -12.90 -6.39
CA ASP A 46 -10.00 -12.20 -7.58
C ASP A 46 -9.13 -10.98 -7.89
N LEU A 47 -8.31 -11.11 -8.93
CA LEU A 47 -7.34 -10.08 -9.35
C LEU A 47 -7.98 -8.77 -9.82
N ILE A 48 -9.31 -8.73 -10.00
CA ILE A 48 -10.04 -7.50 -10.33
C ILE A 48 -10.27 -6.65 -9.07
N THR A 49 -10.28 -7.26 -7.90
CA THR A 49 -10.49 -6.58 -6.62
C THR A 49 -9.17 -6.17 -5.96
N TRP A 50 -9.25 -5.16 -5.09
CA TRP A 50 -8.12 -4.67 -4.31
C TRP A 50 -7.54 -5.79 -3.42
N THR A 51 -8.35 -6.33 -2.53
CA THR A 51 -7.91 -7.36 -1.59
C THR A 51 -7.53 -8.66 -2.27
N GLY A 52 -8.20 -9.02 -3.35
CA GLY A 52 -7.92 -10.25 -4.08
C GLY A 52 -6.55 -10.22 -4.76
N SER A 53 -6.16 -9.08 -5.36
CA SER A 53 -4.82 -8.94 -5.93
C SER A 53 -3.73 -8.90 -4.86
N LEU A 54 -3.99 -8.26 -3.72
CA LEU A 54 -3.06 -8.26 -2.59
C LEU A 54 -2.90 -9.68 -2.02
N ASN A 55 -4.02 -10.37 -1.72
CA ASN A 55 -3.99 -11.73 -1.19
C ASN A 55 -3.22 -12.69 -2.09
N ALA A 56 -3.55 -12.69 -3.39
CA ALA A 56 -2.86 -13.53 -4.36
C ALA A 56 -1.35 -13.23 -4.44
N SER A 57 -0.97 -11.96 -4.29
CA SER A 57 0.44 -11.56 -4.29
C SER A 57 1.18 -12.05 -3.06
N LEU A 58 0.59 -11.90 -1.86
CA LEU A 58 1.18 -12.37 -0.61
C LEU A 58 1.32 -13.89 -0.58
N GLU A 59 0.28 -14.64 -0.98
CA GLU A 59 0.34 -16.10 -1.10
C GLU A 59 1.42 -16.56 -2.10
N LEU A 60 1.57 -15.85 -3.23
CA LEU A 60 2.59 -16.16 -4.23
C LEU A 60 4.00 -15.96 -3.68
N ILE A 61 4.23 -14.85 -2.96
CA ILE A 61 5.53 -14.56 -2.33
C ILE A 61 5.86 -15.62 -1.30
N GLU A 62 4.96 -15.89 -0.37
CA GLU A 62 5.15 -16.91 0.67
C GLU A 62 5.46 -18.29 0.08
N LYS A 63 4.71 -18.69 -0.93
CA LYS A 63 4.88 -19.99 -1.58
C LYS A 63 6.19 -20.10 -2.36
N THR A 64 6.60 -19.00 -3.04
CA THR A 64 7.72 -19.04 -3.98
C THR A 64 9.04 -18.67 -3.30
N TYR A 65 8.98 -17.74 -2.35
CA TYR A 65 10.14 -17.15 -1.68
C TYR A 65 9.95 -17.07 -0.15
N PRO A 66 9.76 -18.21 0.54
CA PRO A 66 9.43 -18.25 1.96
C PRO A 66 10.50 -17.66 2.90
N HIS A 67 11.70 -17.39 2.39
CA HIS A 67 12.78 -16.72 3.11
C HIS A 67 12.64 -15.20 3.13
N ILE A 68 11.84 -14.62 2.21
CA ILE A 68 11.67 -13.17 2.13
C ILE A 68 10.68 -12.73 3.21
N ARG A 69 11.13 -11.88 4.12
CA ARG A 69 10.25 -11.23 5.07
C ARG A 69 9.43 -10.14 4.35
N THR A 70 8.13 -10.32 4.24
CA THR A 70 7.24 -9.32 3.66
C THR A 70 6.68 -8.39 4.73
N VAL A 71 6.64 -7.10 4.44
CA VAL A 71 6.05 -6.04 5.28
C VAL A 71 5.17 -5.17 4.40
N VAL A 72 3.94 -4.94 4.81
CA VAL A 72 3.03 -4.01 4.14
C VAL A 72 2.90 -2.74 4.99
N LEU A 73 3.06 -1.61 4.35
CA LEU A 73 2.86 -0.29 4.92
C LEU A 73 1.61 0.32 4.33
N SER A 74 0.68 0.78 5.16
CA SER A 74 -0.45 1.55 4.66
C SER A 74 0.01 2.85 4.00
N MET A 75 -0.78 3.35 3.04
CA MET A 75 -0.61 4.72 2.57
C MET A 75 -0.78 5.72 3.73
N PRO A 76 -0.15 6.90 3.67
CA PRO A 76 -0.45 8.00 4.58
C PRO A 76 -1.83 8.62 4.30
N ALA A 77 -2.31 9.45 5.22
CA ALA A 77 -3.51 10.24 4.96
C ALA A 77 -3.28 11.16 3.76
N CYS A 78 -4.20 11.11 2.81
CA CYS A 78 -4.10 11.80 1.53
C CYS A 78 -5.48 12.00 0.91
N GLY A 79 -5.54 12.56 -0.26
CA GLY A 79 -6.75 12.73 -1.06
C GLY A 79 -6.44 12.68 -2.55
N ILE A 80 -7.39 13.09 -3.34
CA ILE A 80 -7.26 13.18 -4.80
C ILE A 80 -7.95 14.45 -5.32
N THR A 81 -7.47 14.99 -6.42
CA THR A 81 -8.17 16.07 -7.14
C THR A 81 -8.95 15.49 -8.31
N ILE A 82 -10.27 15.70 -8.32
CA ILE A 82 -11.16 15.34 -9.41
C ILE A 82 -11.83 16.62 -9.95
N ASP A 83 -11.74 16.84 -11.24
CA ASP A 83 -12.30 18.03 -11.92
C ASP A 83 -11.89 19.37 -11.27
N GLY A 84 -10.68 19.43 -10.73
CA GLY A 84 -10.14 20.63 -10.08
C GLY A 84 -10.57 20.83 -8.63
N PHE A 85 -11.29 19.88 -8.03
CA PHE A 85 -11.69 19.89 -6.62
C PHE A 85 -10.90 18.85 -5.85
N TYR A 86 -10.23 19.29 -4.77
CA TYR A 86 -9.59 18.37 -3.84
C TYR A 86 -10.62 17.62 -3.00
N ILE A 87 -10.43 16.31 -2.91
CA ILE A 87 -11.31 15.39 -2.17
C ILE A 87 -10.47 14.71 -1.09
N ASP A 88 -10.86 14.91 0.16
CA ASP A 88 -10.27 14.18 1.29
C ASP A 88 -10.66 12.72 1.23
N GLY A 89 -9.67 11.83 1.14
CA GLY A 89 -9.90 10.41 0.98
C GLY A 89 -10.50 9.73 2.20
N ASP A 90 -10.41 10.36 3.39
CA ASP A 90 -11.03 9.86 4.62
C ASP A 90 -12.56 10.07 4.67
N LYS A 91 -13.10 10.98 3.85
CA LYS A 91 -14.49 11.41 3.88
C LYS A 91 -15.27 11.05 2.63
N PHE A 92 -14.59 10.68 1.57
CA PHE A 92 -15.24 10.52 0.28
C PHE A 92 -15.19 9.07 -0.20
N ASP A 93 -16.37 8.53 -0.47
CA ASP A 93 -16.58 7.22 -1.10
C ASP A 93 -16.80 7.44 -2.60
N LEU A 94 -15.89 6.91 -3.42
CA LEU A 94 -16.00 6.93 -4.89
C LEU A 94 -16.96 5.88 -5.44
N GLY A 95 -17.55 5.04 -4.57
CA GLY A 95 -18.49 3.98 -4.90
C GLY A 95 -18.13 2.60 -4.34
N ASN A 96 -16.89 2.40 -3.95
CA ASN A 96 -16.38 1.17 -3.33
C ASN A 96 -15.75 1.40 -1.94
N GLY A 97 -15.94 2.56 -1.36
CA GLY A 97 -15.46 2.93 -0.04
C GLY A 97 -14.54 4.14 -0.01
N SER A 98 -14.28 4.63 1.19
CA SER A 98 -13.29 5.66 1.50
C SER A 98 -11.89 5.05 1.66
N ILE A 99 -10.84 5.87 1.76
CA ILE A 99 -9.48 5.37 2.06
C ILE A 99 -9.46 4.52 3.34
N PRO A 100 -10.05 4.91 4.47
CA PRO A 100 -10.14 4.06 5.65
C PRO A 100 -10.77 2.68 5.39
N ASP A 101 -11.73 2.57 4.47
CA ASP A 101 -12.31 1.27 4.11
C ASP A 101 -11.28 0.40 3.39
N TYR A 102 -10.55 0.96 2.41
CA TYR A 102 -9.46 0.25 1.73
C TYR A 102 -8.40 -0.24 2.73
N LEU A 103 -7.97 0.62 3.67
CA LEU A 103 -6.96 0.27 4.67
C LEU A 103 -7.43 -0.80 5.65
N ASN A 104 -8.70 -0.77 6.06
CA ASN A 104 -9.26 -1.83 6.91
C ASN A 104 -9.26 -3.20 6.21
N TYR A 105 -9.62 -3.24 4.94
CA TYR A 105 -9.57 -4.46 4.15
C TYR A 105 -8.13 -4.92 3.91
N GLU A 106 -7.21 -4.00 3.61
CA GLU A 106 -5.78 -4.27 3.48
C GLU A 106 -5.23 -4.93 4.75
N MET A 107 -5.41 -4.27 5.88
CA MET A 107 -4.93 -4.78 7.17
C MET A 107 -5.45 -6.19 7.45
N ASN A 108 -6.73 -6.44 7.20
CA ASN A 108 -7.32 -7.77 7.41
C ASN A 108 -6.68 -8.84 6.53
N VAL A 109 -6.43 -8.56 5.26
CA VAL A 109 -5.77 -9.49 4.34
C VAL A 109 -4.32 -9.73 4.75
N VAL A 110 -3.58 -8.66 5.07
CA VAL A 110 -2.18 -8.75 5.49
C VAL A 110 -2.01 -9.60 6.73
N LEU A 111 -2.84 -9.35 7.76
CA LEU A 111 -2.80 -10.11 9.01
C LEU A 111 -3.25 -11.56 8.83
N ALA A 112 -4.23 -11.82 7.96
CA ALA A 112 -4.68 -13.19 7.65
C ALA A 112 -3.59 -14.03 6.98
N ASN A 113 -2.69 -13.38 6.23
CA ASN A 113 -1.50 -14.02 5.64
C ASN A 113 -0.30 -14.08 6.61
N GLY A 114 -0.44 -13.65 7.87
CA GLY A 114 0.67 -13.64 8.84
C GLY A 114 1.77 -12.63 8.52
N VAL A 115 1.51 -11.65 7.66
CA VAL A 115 2.45 -10.63 7.21
C VAL A 115 2.43 -9.44 8.18
N SER A 116 3.59 -8.78 8.35
CA SER A 116 3.70 -7.59 9.18
C SER A 116 3.01 -6.40 8.52
N TYR A 117 2.20 -5.65 9.28
CA TYR A 117 1.53 -4.43 8.83
C TYR A 117 1.98 -3.23 9.65
N ILE A 118 2.34 -2.14 8.98
CA ILE A 118 2.68 -0.86 9.61
C ILE A 118 1.69 0.20 9.16
N ASP A 119 0.94 0.72 10.11
CA ASP A 119 -0.02 1.77 9.86
C ASP A 119 0.67 3.14 9.81
N ASN A 120 0.75 3.73 8.63
CA ASN A 120 1.22 5.10 8.41
C ASN A 120 0.09 6.13 8.43
N TYR A 121 -1.15 5.70 8.17
CA TYR A 121 -2.31 6.58 8.07
C TYR A 121 -2.68 7.21 9.41
N TYR A 122 -2.78 6.40 10.46
CA TYR A 122 -3.06 6.89 11.81
C TYR A 122 -1.78 7.12 12.63
N GLY A 123 -0.67 6.54 12.19
CA GLY A 123 0.55 6.49 12.99
C GLY A 123 1.56 7.59 12.69
N VAL A 124 1.58 8.16 11.47
CA VAL A 124 2.62 9.11 11.05
C VAL A 124 2.05 10.33 10.35
N ILE A 125 1.42 10.12 9.19
CA ILE A 125 0.88 11.22 8.37
C ILE A 125 -0.64 11.12 8.41
N THR A 126 -1.22 11.92 9.27
CA THR A 126 -2.66 11.95 9.56
C THR A 126 -3.35 13.04 8.76
N VAL A 127 -4.68 13.06 8.82
CA VAL A 127 -5.49 14.10 8.16
C VAL A 127 -5.11 15.51 8.64
N GLU A 128 -4.68 15.65 9.92
CA GLU A 128 -4.36 16.94 10.52
C GLU A 128 -2.97 17.47 10.11
N ASN A 129 -2.03 16.60 9.74
CA ASN A 129 -0.65 17.01 9.49
C ASN A 129 -0.15 16.76 8.05
N LYS A 130 -0.95 16.14 7.20
CA LYS A 130 -0.56 15.71 5.83
C LYS A 130 0.05 16.80 4.97
N ASP A 131 -0.44 18.04 5.10
CA ASP A 131 0.05 19.19 4.32
C ASP A 131 1.53 19.51 4.57
N GLN A 132 2.11 19.04 5.68
CA GLN A 132 3.54 19.18 5.97
C GLN A 132 4.39 18.12 5.30
N TYR A 133 3.79 16.98 4.92
CA TYR A 133 4.48 15.78 4.48
C TYR A 133 4.20 15.39 3.03
N LEU A 134 3.18 16.00 2.40
CA LEU A 134 2.85 15.76 1.00
C LEU A 134 3.35 16.92 0.12
N ARG A 135 3.79 16.60 -1.10
CA ARG A 135 4.15 17.60 -2.12
C ARG A 135 2.99 17.92 -3.06
N ASP A 136 2.00 17.08 -3.09
CA ASP A 136 0.75 17.19 -3.83
C ASP A 136 -0.33 16.41 -3.08
N ASP A 137 -1.42 16.02 -3.72
CA ASP A 137 -2.57 15.40 -3.07
C ASP A 137 -2.23 14.10 -2.31
N TYR A 138 -1.19 13.35 -2.73
CA TYR A 138 -0.88 12.03 -2.19
C TYR A 138 0.61 11.62 -2.23
N HIS A 139 1.45 12.32 -2.98
CA HIS A 139 2.88 11.98 -3.00
C HIS A 139 3.62 12.60 -1.82
N LEU A 140 4.48 11.82 -1.20
CA LEU A 140 5.35 12.29 -0.12
C LEU A 140 6.35 13.34 -0.62
N ASN A 141 6.59 14.37 0.19
CA ASN A 141 7.77 15.22 0.09
C ASN A 141 8.94 14.60 0.89
N GLU A 142 10.09 15.28 0.93
CA GLU A 142 11.27 14.76 1.65
C GLU A 142 11.00 14.50 3.13
N ALA A 143 10.26 15.38 3.80
CA ALA A 143 9.90 15.20 5.21
C ALA A 143 8.94 14.00 5.41
N GLY A 144 8.02 13.79 4.48
CA GLY A 144 7.12 12.64 4.47
C GLY A 144 7.86 11.32 4.27
N ILE A 145 8.80 11.28 3.32
CA ILE A 145 9.67 10.12 3.10
C ILE A 145 10.44 9.79 4.38
N GLN A 146 11.05 10.80 5.03
CA GLN A 146 11.80 10.61 6.26
C GLN A 146 10.90 10.11 7.39
N ALA A 147 9.70 10.69 7.57
CA ALA A 147 8.78 10.29 8.62
C ALA A 147 8.32 8.82 8.48
N VAL A 148 8.04 8.36 7.25
CA VAL A 148 7.71 6.95 6.97
C VAL A 148 8.92 6.04 7.22
N ALA A 149 10.11 6.46 6.79
CA ALA A 149 11.34 5.71 7.03
C ALA A 149 11.66 5.58 8.53
N ASP A 150 11.51 6.64 9.31
CA ASP A 150 11.70 6.63 10.76
C ASP A 150 10.70 5.70 11.46
N ARG A 151 9.44 5.72 11.00
CA ARG A 151 8.42 4.80 11.51
C ARG A 151 8.76 3.35 11.22
N PHE A 152 9.21 3.06 9.99
CA PHE A 152 9.68 1.73 9.62
C PHE A 152 10.88 1.31 10.48
N GLY A 153 11.87 2.19 10.64
CA GLY A 153 13.05 1.96 11.46
C GLY A 153 12.72 1.67 12.93
N TYR A 154 11.70 2.33 13.49
CA TYR A 154 11.23 2.07 14.86
C TYR A 154 10.76 0.62 15.05
N PHE A 155 10.09 0.03 14.05
CA PHE A 155 9.61 -1.35 14.12
C PHE A 155 10.68 -2.41 13.84
N PHE A 156 11.69 -2.06 13.06
CA PHE A 156 12.73 -2.98 12.60
C PHE A 156 14.13 -2.54 13.00
N GLY A 157 14.25 -1.42 13.72
CA GLY A 157 15.51 -0.98 14.29
C GLY A 157 16.06 -2.03 15.24
N THR A 158 17.34 -2.30 15.13
CA THR A 158 18.05 -3.17 16.06
C THR A 158 17.97 -2.56 17.45
N GLU A 159 17.50 -3.31 18.42
CA GLU A 159 17.84 -3.05 19.81
C GLU A 159 19.37 -3.10 19.92
N GLU A 160 20.00 -1.96 20.18
CA GLU A 160 21.39 -1.92 20.62
C GLU A 160 21.52 -2.42 22.05
#